data_e85689d905070b3ba38bc42186b2719b
#
_entry.id   e85689d905070b3ba38bc42186b2719b
#
_cell.length_a   1.000
_cell.length_b   1.000
_cell.length_c   1.000
_cell.angle_alpha   90.00
_cell.angle_beta   90.00
_cell.angle_gamma   90.00
#
_symmetry.space_group_name_H-M   'P 1'
#
loop_
_entity.id
_entity.type
_entity.pdbx_description
1 polymer ?
#
loop_
_entity_poly.entity_id
_entity_poly.type
_entity_poly.pdbx_seq_one_letter_code
_entity_poly.pdbx_strand_id
1 'polypeptide(L)'
;FEVCYLNVDKTGALKLDELEQFIDDKTILVTLMAVNNETGMIQPIVPACELVKNYNKEHGTKVIFHTDAVQAFGKMSFRNAPFDLITISGHKFHAPKGVGAMYMKSGLTLPAFITGGGQEKGYRSGTENTTDIAGLGLATELSYADLAGVQNKLCALSDRLRDGLSSELD
;
A
#
# COMPACT_ATOMS: atom_id res chain seq x y z
N PHE A 1 16.18 -16.27 -1.53
CA PHE A 1 15.46 -15.64 -0.41
C PHE A 1 14.54 -16.68 0.23
N GLU A 2 14.41 -16.61 1.53
CA GLU A 2 13.39 -17.31 2.30
C GLU A 2 12.21 -16.36 2.51
N VAL A 3 10.99 -16.86 2.40
CA VAL A 3 9.78 -16.07 2.60
C VAL A 3 9.02 -16.62 3.81
N CYS A 4 8.82 -15.77 4.80
CA CYS A 4 7.97 -16.05 5.95
C CYS A 4 6.59 -15.42 5.74
N TYR A 5 5.53 -16.21 5.92
CA TYR A 5 4.16 -15.73 5.90
C TYR A 5 3.66 -15.57 7.33
N LEU A 6 3.21 -14.37 7.66
CA LEU A 6 2.62 -14.07 8.96
C LEU A 6 1.14 -14.48 8.96
N ASN A 7 0.66 -14.98 10.08
CA ASN A 7 -0.73 -15.32 10.24
C ASN A 7 -1.59 -14.07 10.46
N VAL A 8 -2.85 -14.21 10.16
CA VAL A 8 -3.87 -13.22 10.48
C VAL A 8 -4.84 -13.78 11.51
N ASP A 9 -5.56 -12.93 12.18
CA ASP A 9 -6.64 -13.34 13.06
C ASP A 9 -7.90 -13.77 12.27
N LYS A 10 -8.96 -14.15 12.98
CA LYS A 10 -10.24 -14.57 12.35
C LYS A 10 -10.93 -13.47 11.53
N THR A 11 -10.53 -12.22 11.66
CA THR A 11 -11.03 -11.08 10.88
C THR A 11 -10.16 -10.81 9.65
N GLY A 12 -9.02 -11.46 9.53
CA GLY A 12 -8.03 -11.24 8.47
C GLY A 12 -7.02 -10.12 8.79
N ALA A 13 -7.00 -9.61 10.03
CA ALA A 13 -6.02 -8.60 10.44
C ALA A 13 -4.69 -9.25 10.85
N LEU A 14 -3.58 -8.63 10.45
CA LEU A 14 -2.24 -9.04 10.86
C LEU A 14 -2.09 -8.96 12.37
N LYS A 15 -1.49 -10.00 12.95
CA LYS A 15 -1.06 -10.01 14.35
C LYS A 15 0.32 -9.37 14.44
N LEU A 16 0.40 -8.19 15.04
CA LEU A 16 1.65 -7.44 15.15
C LEU A 16 2.71 -8.14 16.02
N ASP A 17 2.28 -8.90 17.03
CA ASP A 17 3.14 -9.71 17.87
C ASP A 17 3.88 -10.80 17.08
N GLU A 18 3.27 -11.36 16.05
CA GLU A 18 3.96 -12.27 15.13
C GLU A 18 5.04 -11.55 14.32
N LEU A 19 4.75 -10.35 13.79
CA LEU A 19 5.78 -9.58 13.08
C LEU A 19 7.00 -9.32 13.96
N GLU A 20 6.79 -8.98 15.22
CA GLU A 20 7.85 -8.75 16.19
C GLU A 20 8.70 -10.00 16.45
N GLN A 21 8.08 -11.18 16.45
CA GLN A 21 8.78 -12.46 16.65
C GLN A 21 9.54 -12.93 15.41
N PHE A 22 9.06 -12.62 14.22
CA PHE A 22 9.65 -13.11 12.96
C PHE A 22 10.71 -12.17 12.36
N ILE A 23 10.74 -10.90 12.76
CA ILE A 23 11.76 -9.97 12.27
C ILE A 23 13.10 -10.28 12.93
N ASP A 24 14.16 -10.43 12.14
CA ASP A 24 15.52 -10.73 12.58
C ASP A 24 16.57 -9.92 11.79
N ASP A 25 17.86 -10.15 12.11
CA ASP A 25 19.00 -9.49 11.46
C ASP A 25 19.21 -9.88 9.98
N LYS A 26 18.54 -10.93 9.51
CA LYS A 26 18.55 -11.40 8.12
C LYS A 26 17.34 -10.89 7.33
N THR A 27 16.35 -10.32 8.01
CA THR A 27 15.17 -9.76 7.38
C THR A 27 15.56 -8.56 6.53
N ILE A 28 15.22 -8.59 5.24
CA ILE A 28 15.51 -7.51 4.30
C ILE A 28 14.28 -6.70 3.91
N LEU A 29 13.10 -7.30 3.94
CA LEU A 29 11.86 -6.70 3.51
C LEU A 29 10.69 -7.22 4.34
N VAL A 30 9.88 -6.30 4.83
CA VAL A 30 8.52 -6.56 5.31
C VAL A 30 7.55 -5.96 4.32
N THR A 31 6.65 -6.76 3.78
CA THR A 31 5.62 -6.30 2.84
C THR A 31 4.24 -6.62 3.38
N LEU A 32 3.36 -5.63 3.39
CA LEU A 32 2.00 -5.73 3.91
C LEU A 32 1.06 -4.90 3.04
N MET A 33 -0.02 -5.51 2.56
CA MET A 33 -1.03 -4.73 1.84
C MET A 33 -1.80 -3.84 2.83
N ALA A 34 -2.15 -2.62 2.39
CA ALA A 34 -2.87 -1.68 3.25
C ALA A 34 -4.33 -2.09 3.47
N VAL A 35 -4.97 -2.59 2.42
CA VAL A 35 -6.35 -3.09 2.44
C VAL A 35 -6.43 -4.37 1.62
N ASN A 36 -6.98 -5.42 2.21
CA ASN A 36 -7.17 -6.68 1.49
C ASN A 36 -8.24 -6.52 0.39
N ASN A 37 -7.93 -6.98 -0.81
CA ASN A 37 -8.79 -6.80 -1.99
C ASN A 37 -10.05 -7.68 -2.00
N GLU A 38 -10.10 -8.72 -1.19
CA GLU A 38 -11.23 -9.66 -1.11
C GLU A 38 -12.14 -9.36 0.09
N THR A 39 -11.53 -9.23 1.27
CA THR A 39 -12.27 -9.05 2.52
C THR A 39 -12.52 -7.59 2.89
N GLY A 40 -11.75 -6.65 2.31
CA GLY A 40 -11.77 -5.24 2.68
C GLY A 40 -11.08 -4.94 4.02
N MET A 41 -10.43 -5.94 4.64
CA MET A 41 -9.73 -5.73 5.92
C MET A 41 -8.64 -4.67 5.77
N ILE A 42 -8.69 -3.65 6.61
CA ILE A 42 -7.68 -2.60 6.72
C ILE A 42 -6.58 -3.10 7.65
N GLN A 43 -5.37 -3.22 7.13
CA GLN A 43 -4.23 -3.73 7.89
C GLN A 43 -3.56 -2.62 8.73
N PRO A 44 -2.94 -2.97 9.87
CA PRO A 44 -2.26 -2.02 10.75
C PRO A 44 -0.88 -1.62 10.18
N ILE A 45 -0.87 -1.02 8.96
CA ILE A 45 0.38 -0.74 8.22
C ILE A 45 1.28 0.29 8.90
N VAL A 46 0.71 1.28 9.60
CA VAL A 46 1.51 2.28 10.31
C VAL A 46 2.18 1.67 11.54
N PRO A 47 1.46 1.01 12.47
CA PRO A 47 2.10 0.29 13.58
C PRO A 47 3.13 -0.74 13.13
N ALA A 48 2.85 -1.51 12.06
CA ALA A 48 3.81 -2.48 11.53
C ALA A 48 5.08 -1.79 11.01
N CYS A 49 4.96 -0.67 10.31
CA CYS A 49 6.11 0.10 9.85
C CYS A 49 6.93 0.69 11.01
N GLU A 50 6.25 1.20 12.04
CA GLU A 50 6.91 1.73 13.24
C GLU A 50 7.69 0.63 13.97
N LEU A 51 7.12 -0.57 14.08
CA LEU A 51 7.81 -1.74 14.64
C LEU A 51 9.10 -2.04 13.87
N VAL A 52 9.03 -2.12 12.53
CA VAL A 52 10.22 -2.34 11.68
C VAL A 52 11.27 -1.23 11.88
N LYS A 53 10.85 0.02 11.99
CA LYS A 53 11.78 1.14 12.22
C LYS A 53 12.44 1.12 13.58
N ASN A 54 11.69 0.76 14.60
CA ASN A 54 12.23 0.60 15.95
C ASN A 54 13.26 -0.55 15.98
N TYR A 55 12.92 -1.68 15.37
CA TYR A 55 13.84 -2.79 15.21
C TYR A 55 15.15 -2.37 14.51
N ASN A 56 15.04 -1.65 13.38
CA ASN A 56 16.21 -1.13 12.67
C ASN A 56 17.08 -0.23 13.54
N LYS A 57 16.48 0.62 14.35
CA LYS A 57 17.18 1.54 15.24
C LYS A 57 17.91 0.80 16.37
N GLU A 58 17.28 -0.20 16.95
CA GLU A 58 17.79 -0.95 18.08
C GLU A 58 18.92 -1.92 17.68
N HIS A 59 18.79 -2.54 16.49
CA HIS A 59 19.73 -3.58 16.03
C HIS A 59 20.70 -3.11 14.94
N GLY A 60 20.58 -1.84 14.48
CA GLY A 60 21.44 -1.31 13.41
C GLY A 60 21.18 -1.92 12.02
N THR A 61 20.02 -2.53 11.83
CA THR A 61 19.59 -3.16 10.57
C THR A 61 19.01 -2.15 9.59
N LYS A 62 18.68 -2.60 8.37
CA LYS A 62 18.09 -1.79 7.30
C LYS A 62 16.93 -2.50 6.63
N VAL A 63 16.06 -3.10 7.43
CA VAL A 63 14.84 -3.73 6.93
C VAL A 63 13.98 -2.69 6.25
N ILE A 64 13.55 -2.95 5.02
CA ILE A 64 12.69 -2.08 4.21
C ILE A 64 11.23 -2.42 4.51
N PHE A 65 10.40 -1.42 4.72
CA PHE A 65 8.96 -1.60 4.83
C PHE A 65 8.27 -1.17 3.53
N HIS A 66 7.56 -2.11 2.92
CA HIS A 66 6.73 -1.90 1.75
C HIS A 66 5.26 -2.06 2.08
N THR A 67 4.41 -1.19 1.55
CA THR A 67 2.97 -1.41 1.55
C THR A 67 2.40 -1.41 0.13
N ASP A 68 1.62 -2.44 -0.18
CA ASP A 68 0.73 -2.43 -1.33
C ASP A 68 -0.51 -1.62 -0.99
N ALA A 69 -0.60 -0.42 -1.56
CA ALA A 69 -1.71 0.50 -1.35
C ALA A 69 -2.74 0.49 -2.49
N VAL A 70 -2.71 -0.52 -3.36
CA VAL A 70 -3.57 -0.61 -4.54
C VAL A 70 -5.04 -0.45 -4.19
N GLN A 71 -5.53 -1.05 -3.11
CA GLN A 71 -6.92 -0.91 -2.67
C GLN A 71 -7.18 0.31 -1.76
N ALA A 72 -6.14 0.91 -1.21
CA ALA A 72 -6.23 1.98 -0.22
C ALA A 72 -6.03 3.39 -0.81
N PHE A 73 -5.19 3.52 -1.83
CA PHE A 73 -4.84 4.82 -2.43
C PHE A 73 -6.08 5.50 -3.03
N GLY A 74 -6.23 6.80 -2.79
CA GLY A 74 -7.43 7.56 -3.14
C GLY A 74 -8.63 7.37 -2.18
N LYS A 75 -8.50 6.48 -1.17
CA LYS A 75 -9.54 6.23 -0.15
C LYS A 75 -9.02 6.41 1.28
N MET A 76 -7.69 6.33 1.48
CA MET A 76 -7.01 6.54 2.75
C MET A 76 -5.89 7.57 2.58
N SER A 77 -5.56 8.31 3.64
CA SER A 77 -4.45 9.25 3.61
C SER A 77 -3.13 8.53 3.83
N PHE A 78 -2.16 8.82 2.96
CA PHE A 78 -0.77 8.40 3.09
C PHE A 78 0.16 9.58 3.43
N ARG A 79 -0.41 10.75 3.74
CA ARG A 79 0.37 11.94 4.09
C ARG A 79 1.16 11.69 5.37
N ASN A 80 2.45 12.02 5.33
CA ASN A 80 3.40 11.82 6.44
C ASN A 80 3.57 10.35 6.87
N ALA A 81 3.15 9.41 6.04
CA ALA A 81 3.33 7.99 6.31
C ALA A 81 4.83 7.62 6.32
N PRO A 82 5.27 6.83 7.29
CA PRO A 82 6.69 6.54 7.48
C PRO A 82 7.23 5.45 6.54
N PHE A 83 6.52 5.08 5.48
CA PHE A 83 6.85 3.95 4.63
C PHE A 83 8.09 4.20 3.76
N ASP A 84 8.81 3.12 3.45
CA ASP A 84 9.97 3.17 2.57
C ASP A 84 9.57 2.96 1.12
N LEU A 85 8.57 2.09 0.87
CA LEU A 85 7.99 1.80 -0.44
C LEU A 85 6.47 1.78 -0.37
N ILE A 86 5.81 2.35 -1.39
CA ILE A 86 4.35 2.24 -1.57
C ILE A 86 4.08 1.92 -3.04
N THR A 87 3.30 0.89 -3.31
CA THR A 87 2.84 0.59 -4.67
C THR A 87 1.37 0.92 -4.86
N ILE A 88 1.03 1.50 -6.01
CA ILE A 88 -0.34 1.86 -6.38
C ILE A 88 -0.66 1.44 -7.80
N SER A 89 -1.96 1.23 -8.09
CA SER A 89 -2.46 0.93 -9.44
C SER A 89 -3.58 1.90 -9.81
N GLY A 90 -3.39 2.61 -10.91
CA GLY A 90 -4.23 3.73 -11.30
C GLY A 90 -5.71 3.41 -11.45
N HIS A 91 -6.05 2.27 -12.07
CA HIS A 91 -7.44 1.87 -12.31
C HIS A 91 -8.28 1.64 -11.03
N LYS A 92 -7.65 1.58 -9.86
CA LYS A 92 -8.37 1.43 -8.58
C LYS A 92 -8.88 2.75 -7.99
N PHE A 93 -8.43 3.88 -8.56
CA PHE A 93 -8.89 5.24 -8.20
C PHE A 93 -9.15 6.11 -9.44
N HIS A 94 -9.77 5.50 -10.46
CA HIS A 94 -10.32 6.15 -11.67
C HIS A 94 -9.28 6.66 -12.68
N ALA A 95 -8.01 6.33 -12.56
CA ALA A 95 -7.01 6.57 -13.59
C ALA A 95 -7.11 5.54 -14.73
N PRO A 96 -6.42 5.74 -15.86
CA PRO A 96 -6.36 4.77 -16.95
C PRO A 96 -5.86 3.39 -16.49
N LYS A 97 -6.27 2.35 -17.21
CA LYS A 97 -5.72 0.99 -17.02
C LYS A 97 -4.31 0.91 -17.58
N GLY A 98 -3.46 0.08 -16.98
CA GLY A 98 -2.10 -0.14 -17.45
C GLY A 98 -1.06 0.83 -16.87
N VAL A 99 -1.47 1.79 -16.03
CA VAL A 99 -0.58 2.72 -15.33
C VAL A 99 -0.65 2.51 -13.82
N GLY A 100 0.50 2.60 -13.18
CA GLY A 100 0.66 2.58 -11.73
C GLY A 100 1.93 3.33 -11.35
N ALA A 101 2.18 3.45 -10.06
CA ALA A 101 3.39 4.08 -9.57
C ALA A 101 3.92 3.38 -8.31
N MET A 102 5.20 3.55 -8.08
CA MET A 102 5.85 3.19 -6.83
C MET A 102 6.49 4.43 -6.21
N TYR A 103 6.07 4.75 -5.00
CA TYR A 103 6.82 5.69 -4.17
C TYR A 103 8.03 4.97 -3.58
N MET A 104 9.16 5.60 -3.67
CA MET A 104 10.39 5.15 -3.03
C MET A 104 10.98 6.29 -2.21
N LYS A 105 11.22 6.00 -0.94
CA LYS A 105 11.81 6.97 -0.01
C LYS A 105 13.18 7.43 -0.50
N SER A 106 13.46 8.72 -0.35
CA SER A 106 14.75 9.29 -0.72
C SER A 106 15.91 8.60 0.01
N GLY A 107 16.96 8.28 -0.75
CA GLY A 107 18.14 7.57 -0.24
C GLY A 107 18.03 6.04 -0.29
N LEU A 108 16.86 5.48 -0.62
CA LEU A 108 16.72 4.07 -0.93
C LEU A 108 17.06 3.83 -2.41
N THR A 109 17.79 2.75 -2.68
CA THR A 109 18.12 2.31 -4.03
C THR A 109 17.71 0.86 -4.22
N LEU A 110 17.08 0.57 -5.34
CA LEU A 110 16.73 -0.79 -5.75
C LEU A 110 17.38 -1.09 -7.11
N PRO A 111 17.77 -2.33 -7.37
CA PRO A 111 18.22 -2.70 -8.71
C PRO A 111 17.05 -2.60 -9.69
N ALA A 112 17.34 -2.18 -10.93
CA ALA A 112 16.35 -2.18 -11.99
C ALA A 112 15.88 -3.61 -12.31
N PHE A 113 14.58 -3.81 -12.38
CA PHE A 113 14.00 -5.09 -12.82
C PHE A 113 13.92 -5.16 -14.35
N ILE A 114 13.62 -4.02 -15.01
CA ILE A 114 13.59 -3.91 -16.48
C ILE A 114 14.73 -2.98 -16.89
N THR A 115 15.76 -3.55 -17.50
CA THR A 115 16.94 -2.83 -17.99
C THR A 115 16.81 -2.49 -19.48
N GLY A 116 17.58 -1.47 -19.94
CA GLY A 116 17.59 -1.03 -21.35
C GLY A 116 17.90 0.47 -21.48
N GLY A 117 16.97 1.27 -21.98
CA GLY A 117 17.15 2.68 -22.33
C GLY A 117 17.26 3.67 -21.18
N GLY A 118 17.17 3.22 -19.92
CA GLY A 118 17.41 4.07 -18.74
C GLY A 118 16.27 5.00 -18.34
N GLN A 119 15.06 4.79 -18.85
CA GLN A 119 13.88 5.56 -18.44
C GLN A 119 13.58 5.36 -16.94
N GLU A 120 12.73 6.20 -16.39
CA GLU A 120 12.43 6.24 -14.94
C GLU A 120 13.71 6.27 -14.09
N LYS A 121 14.66 7.12 -14.47
CA LYS A 121 15.98 7.25 -13.80
C LYS A 121 16.77 5.93 -13.72
N GLY A 122 16.55 5.05 -14.67
CA GLY A 122 17.21 3.73 -14.75
C GLY A 122 16.52 2.63 -13.95
N TYR A 123 15.44 2.90 -13.25
CA TYR A 123 14.73 1.88 -12.48
C TYR A 123 13.81 0.99 -13.32
N ARG A 124 13.26 1.53 -14.41
CA ARG A 124 12.34 0.81 -15.31
C ARG A 124 12.50 1.33 -16.73
N SER A 125 13.17 0.59 -17.56
CA SER A 125 13.37 0.92 -18.97
C SER A 125 12.11 0.69 -19.81
N GLY A 126 12.00 1.43 -20.90
CA GLY A 126 10.87 1.47 -21.81
C GLY A 126 10.26 2.87 -21.87
N THR A 127 9.82 3.29 -23.05
CA THR A 127 9.22 4.62 -23.26
C THR A 127 8.10 4.86 -22.26
N GLU A 128 8.12 6.03 -21.64
CA GLU A 128 7.11 6.43 -20.65
C GLU A 128 5.77 6.67 -21.35
N ASN A 129 4.70 6.10 -20.80
CA ASN A 129 3.33 6.36 -21.23
C ASN A 129 2.85 7.68 -20.64
N THR A 130 3.32 8.79 -21.19
CA THR A 130 3.07 10.14 -20.64
C THR A 130 1.59 10.50 -20.57
N THR A 131 0.77 9.99 -21.49
CA THR A 131 -0.68 10.21 -21.48
C THR A 131 -1.33 9.60 -20.23
N ASP A 132 -1.06 8.35 -19.95
CA ASP A 132 -1.67 7.68 -18.80
C ASP A 132 -1.04 8.14 -17.49
N ILE A 133 0.24 8.54 -17.50
CA ILE A 133 0.89 9.17 -16.34
C ILE A 133 0.22 10.50 -16.00
N ALA A 134 -0.10 11.33 -16.99
CA ALA A 134 -0.87 12.55 -16.77
C ALA A 134 -2.27 12.25 -16.21
N GLY A 135 -2.96 11.24 -16.75
CA GLY A 135 -4.23 10.75 -16.23
C GLY A 135 -4.15 10.23 -14.81
N LEU A 136 -3.06 9.53 -14.44
CA LEU A 136 -2.79 9.08 -13.08
C LEU A 136 -2.63 10.26 -12.12
N GLY A 137 -1.90 11.31 -12.54
CA GLY A 137 -1.72 12.54 -11.77
C GLY A 137 -3.05 13.24 -11.48
N LEU A 138 -3.87 13.45 -12.52
CA LEU A 138 -5.19 14.06 -12.37
C LEU A 138 -6.13 13.23 -11.48
N ALA A 139 -6.17 11.93 -11.67
CA ALA A 139 -6.98 11.04 -10.83
C ALA A 139 -6.55 11.08 -9.36
N THR A 140 -5.23 11.19 -9.09
CA THR A 140 -4.69 11.38 -7.75
C THR A 140 -5.19 12.70 -7.14
N GLU A 141 -5.05 13.81 -7.85
CA GLU A 141 -5.51 15.12 -7.40
C GLU A 141 -7.01 15.10 -7.05
N LEU A 142 -7.84 14.59 -7.95
CA LEU A 142 -9.29 14.50 -7.75
C LEU A 142 -9.67 13.59 -6.57
N SER A 143 -8.99 12.45 -6.40
CA SER A 143 -9.28 11.52 -5.32
C SER A 143 -8.96 12.09 -3.94
N TYR A 144 -7.98 12.98 -3.85
CA TYR A 144 -7.59 13.61 -2.59
C TYR A 144 -8.19 15.01 -2.36
N ALA A 145 -8.90 15.58 -3.34
CA ALA A 145 -9.56 16.89 -3.21
C ALA A 145 -10.62 16.90 -2.09
N ASP A 146 -11.38 15.81 -1.95
CA ASP A 146 -12.38 15.64 -0.89
C ASP A 146 -12.37 14.21 -0.34
N LEU A 147 -11.23 13.81 0.22
CA LEU A 147 -11.06 12.46 0.77
C LEU A 147 -12.08 12.15 1.88
N ALA A 148 -12.35 13.12 2.75
CA ALA A 148 -13.31 12.95 3.85
C ALA A 148 -14.74 12.74 3.35
N GLY A 149 -15.18 13.52 2.35
CA GLY A 149 -16.50 13.35 1.72
C GLY A 149 -16.64 11.99 1.05
N VAL A 150 -15.60 11.53 0.34
CA VAL A 150 -15.57 10.19 -0.25
C VAL A 150 -15.70 9.10 0.80
N GLN A 151 -14.92 9.17 1.88
CA GLN A 151 -14.98 8.21 2.99
C GLN A 151 -16.36 8.18 3.64
N ASN A 152 -16.93 9.32 3.99
CA ASN A 152 -18.26 9.42 4.59
C ASN A 152 -19.34 8.81 3.68
N LYS A 153 -19.27 9.08 2.38
CA LYS A 153 -20.22 8.50 1.39
C LYS A 153 -20.08 6.98 1.32
N LEU A 154 -18.85 6.45 1.27
CA LEU A 154 -18.62 5.00 1.22
C LEU A 154 -19.11 4.31 2.48
N CYS A 155 -18.86 4.87 3.67
CA CYS A 155 -19.37 4.35 4.92
C CYS A 155 -20.90 4.32 4.94
N ALA A 156 -21.55 5.44 4.62
CA ALA A 156 -23.01 5.54 4.61
C ALA A 156 -23.67 4.53 3.63
N LEU A 157 -23.07 4.31 2.45
CA LEU A 157 -23.56 3.33 1.48
C LEU A 157 -23.35 1.89 1.97
N SER A 158 -22.21 1.61 2.59
CA SER A 158 -21.91 0.30 3.17
C SER A 158 -22.86 -0.03 4.31
N ASP A 159 -23.09 0.92 5.23
CA ASP A 159 -24.00 0.76 6.35
C ASP A 159 -25.43 0.52 5.85
N ARG A 160 -25.90 1.33 4.89
CA ARG A 160 -27.22 1.18 4.30
C ARG A 160 -27.41 -0.21 3.65
N LEU A 161 -26.38 -0.71 2.94
CA LEU A 161 -26.44 -2.04 2.33
C LEU A 161 -26.51 -3.13 3.39
N ARG A 162 -25.63 -3.06 4.39
CA ARG A 162 -25.59 -4.04 5.49
C ARG A 162 -26.89 -4.08 6.28
N ASP A 163 -27.39 -2.92 6.68
CA ASP A 163 -28.62 -2.81 7.47
C ASP A 163 -29.84 -3.30 6.66
N GLY A 164 -29.90 -2.94 5.35
CA GLY A 164 -30.95 -3.43 4.46
C GLY A 164 -30.93 -4.94 4.30
N LEU A 165 -29.74 -5.55 4.10
CA LEU A 165 -29.64 -7.02 4.01
C LEU A 165 -29.97 -7.70 5.34
N SER A 166 -29.52 -7.16 6.47
CA SER A 166 -29.81 -7.74 7.80
C SER A 166 -31.27 -7.61 8.21
N SER A 167 -32.04 -6.69 7.63
CA SER A 167 -33.47 -6.55 7.86
C SER A 167 -34.35 -7.45 6.99
N GLU A 168 -33.81 -7.93 5.87
CA GLU A 168 -34.57 -8.74 4.86
C GLU A 168 -34.16 -10.23 4.88
N LEU A 169 -33.00 -10.55 5.47
CA LEU A 169 -32.47 -11.91 5.52
C LEU A 169 -32.42 -12.38 6.98
N ASP A 170 -33.13 -13.46 7.28
CA ASP A 170 -33.13 -14.17 8.59
C ASP A 170 -31.79 -14.90 8.84
#